data_5b6b22c32676ff8d75acde414989e2bd
#
_entry.id   5b6b22c32676ff8d75acde414989e2bd
#
_cell.length_a   1.000
_cell.length_b   1.000
_cell.length_c   1.000
_cell.angle_alpha   90.00
_cell.angle_beta   90.00
_cell.angle_gamma   90.00
#
_symmetry.space_group_name_H-M   'P 1'
#
loop_
_entity.id
_entity.type
_entity.pdbx_description
1 polymer ?
#
loop_
_entity_poly.entity_id
_entity_poly.type
_entity_poly.pdbx_seq_one_letter_code
_entity_poly.pdbx_strand_id
1 'polypeptide(L)'
;LSHPDKLLWPDEKVSKQDLLDHYALVWPRIEPFVVNRPLSLVRAPDGIHGQRFFQKHASPGMSDKIARMNDPTDGEEILFIRDFDGLAALVQYGVVEVHIWGSTVDELEKPDQIIFDLDPDEGIGVEAVRAAALDIRAKLNDLSLPTLVKTSGGKGYHVLVPLKPSAEWDEVKDFAHNFARALEQAAPDRYTATLSKKARTGK
;
A
#
# COMPACT_ATOMS: atom_id res chain seq x y z
N LEU A 1 -20.05 -15.63 -1.52
CA LEU A 1 -18.71 -16.17 -1.26
C LEU A 1 -18.75 -17.70 -1.37
N SER A 2 -17.87 -18.32 -2.15
CA SER A 2 -17.72 -19.77 -2.22
C SER A 2 -16.62 -20.24 -1.26
N HIS A 3 -16.79 -21.42 -0.68
CA HIS A 3 -15.85 -22.00 0.31
C HIS A 3 -15.49 -21.00 1.43
N PRO A 4 -16.48 -20.48 2.17
CA PRO A 4 -16.26 -19.46 3.21
C PRO A 4 -15.29 -19.94 4.31
N ASP A 5 -15.35 -21.24 4.66
CA ASP A 5 -14.54 -21.86 5.72
C ASP A 5 -13.10 -22.16 5.30
N LYS A 6 -12.73 -21.89 4.04
CA LYS A 6 -11.35 -22.11 3.58
C LYS A 6 -10.40 -21.22 4.38
N LEU A 7 -9.44 -21.85 5.08
CA LEU A 7 -8.44 -21.13 5.85
C LEU A 7 -7.45 -20.44 4.91
N LEU A 8 -7.34 -19.12 5.04
CA LEU A 8 -6.33 -18.31 4.36
C LEU A 8 -5.07 -18.15 5.23
N TRP A 9 -5.24 -18.07 6.56
CA TRP A 9 -4.18 -18.11 7.56
C TRP A 9 -4.41 -19.32 8.46
N PRO A 10 -3.83 -20.50 8.12
CA PRO A 10 -4.11 -21.74 8.85
C PRO A 10 -3.67 -21.73 10.32
N ASP A 11 -2.56 -21.07 10.63
CA ASP A 11 -1.99 -21.03 11.99
C ASP A 11 -2.88 -20.23 12.94
N GLU A 12 -3.44 -19.12 12.45
CA GLU A 12 -4.37 -18.24 13.17
C GLU A 12 -5.82 -18.69 13.02
N LYS A 13 -6.07 -19.72 12.21
CA LYS A 13 -7.41 -20.25 11.89
C LYS A 13 -8.34 -19.21 11.27
N VAL A 14 -7.78 -18.24 10.53
CA VAL A 14 -8.55 -17.20 9.84
C VAL A 14 -8.99 -17.73 8.48
N SER A 15 -10.31 -17.74 8.29
CA SER A 15 -10.96 -18.20 7.08
C SER A 15 -11.16 -17.07 6.05
N LYS A 16 -11.63 -17.45 4.89
CA LYS A 16 -12.04 -16.53 3.84
C LYS A 16 -13.23 -15.67 4.29
N GLN A 17 -14.16 -16.22 5.07
CA GLN A 17 -15.29 -15.49 5.63
C GLN A 17 -14.80 -14.47 6.66
N ASP A 18 -13.91 -14.86 7.56
CA ASP A 18 -13.36 -13.94 8.57
C ASP A 18 -12.67 -12.72 7.92
N LEU A 19 -11.95 -12.93 6.81
CA LEU A 19 -11.37 -11.83 6.04
C LEU A 19 -12.44 -10.90 5.48
N LEU A 20 -13.52 -11.44 4.90
CA LEU A 20 -14.61 -10.64 4.38
C LEU A 20 -15.33 -9.85 5.49
N ASP A 21 -15.57 -10.50 6.62
CA ASP A 21 -16.22 -9.89 7.79
C ASP A 21 -15.36 -8.75 8.37
N HIS A 22 -14.05 -8.96 8.43
CA HIS A 22 -13.10 -7.91 8.79
C HIS A 22 -13.20 -6.71 7.85
N TYR A 23 -13.20 -6.95 6.55
CA TYR A 23 -13.36 -5.86 5.57
C TYR A 23 -14.71 -5.16 5.70
N ALA A 24 -15.81 -5.90 5.94
CA ALA A 24 -17.12 -5.31 6.17
C ALA A 24 -17.12 -4.38 7.39
N LEU A 25 -16.45 -4.80 8.48
CA LEU A 25 -16.33 -4.00 9.71
C LEU A 25 -15.55 -2.69 9.48
N VAL A 26 -14.46 -2.75 8.71
CA VAL A 26 -13.58 -1.59 8.50
C VAL A 26 -13.94 -0.77 7.26
N TRP A 27 -14.86 -1.26 6.42
CA TRP A 27 -15.23 -0.65 5.15
C TRP A 27 -15.51 0.84 5.21
N PRO A 28 -16.35 1.35 6.15
CA PRO A 28 -16.63 2.78 6.21
C PRO A 28 -15.40 3.67 6.43
N ARG A 29 -14.27 3.08 6.86
CA ARG A 29 -13.02 3.79 7.10
C ARG A 29 -12.04 3.67 5.95
N ILE A 30 -12.04 2.53 5.23
CA ILE A 30 -11.05 2.28 4.16
C ILE A 30 -11.59 2.63 2.78
N GLU A 31 -12.92 2.65 2.59
CA GLU A 31 -13.56 2.95 1.30
C GLU A 31 -12.97 4.20 0.60
N PRO A 32 -12.84 5.37 1.26
CA PRO A 32 -12.32 6.58 0.62
C PRO A 32 -10.88 6.45 0.13
N PHE A 33 -10.14 5.46 0.61
CA PHE A 33 -8.73 5.26 0.30
C PHE A 33 -8.47 4.14 -0.70
N VAL A 34 -9.44 3.25 -0.94
CA VAL A 34 -9.25 2.05 -1.77
C VAL A 34 -10.06 2.07 -3.06
N VAL A 35 -11.22 2.74 -3.08
CA VAL A 35 -12.06 2.83 -4.27
C VAL A 35 -11.46 3.76 -5.31
N ASN A 36 -11.72 3.45 -6.59
CA ASN A 36 -11.28 4.24 -7.74
C ASN A 36 -9.75 4.51 -7.74
N ARG A 37 -8.97 3.53 -7.25
CA ARG A 37 -7.51 3.57 -7.33
C ARG A 37 -6.99 2.35 -8.08
N PRO A 38 -5.97 2.50 -8.92
CA PRO A 38 -5.27 1.36 -9.48
C PRO A 38 -4.74 0.46 -8.37
N LEU A 39 -4.87 -0.85 -8.58
CA LEU A 39 -4.52 -1.87 -7.61
C LEU A 39 -3.44 -2.80 -8.12
N SER A 40 -2.51 -3.14 -7.25
CA SER A 40 -1.65 -4.31 -7.37
C SER A 40 -2.02 -5.30 -6.28
N LEU A 41 -2.16 -6.55 -6.61
CA LEU A 41 -2.76 -7.56 -5.75
C LEU A 41 -1.75 -8.66 -5.43
N VAL A 42 -1.77 -9.14 -4.19
CA VAL A 42 -1.14 -10.43 -3.84
C VAL A 42 -2.25 -11.43 -3.58
N ARG A 43 -2.23 -12.50 -4.36
CA ARG A 43 -3.18 -13.61 -4.23
C ARG A 43 -2.52 -14.81 -3.57
N ALA A 44 -3.25 -15.45 -2.69
CA ALA A 44 -2.89 -16.72 -2.06
C ALA A 44 -4.12 -17.66 -2.10
N PRO A 45 -4.47 -18.20 -3.29
CA PRO A 45 -5.68 -19.00 -3.44
C PRO A 45 -5.66 -20.24 -2.53
N ASP A 46 -4.50 -20.76 -2.18
CA ASP A 46 -4.34 -21.92 -1.28
C ASP A 46 -3.90 -21.54 0.15
N GLY A 47 -4.14 -20.26 0.53
CA GLY A 47 -3.70 -19.71 1.80
C GLY A 47 -2.26 -19.21 1.78
N ILE A 48 -1.84 -18.52 2.86
CA ILE A 48 -0.55 -17.80 2.90
C ILE A 48 0.68 -18.72 2.85
N HIS A 49 0.52 -20.01 3.20
CA HIS A 49 1.59 -21.02 3.09
C HIS A 49 1.69 -21.62 1.68
N GLY A 50 0.67 -21.41 0.86
CA GLY A 50 0.66 -21.81 -0.55
C GLY A 50 1.42 -20.88 -1.47
N GLN A 51 1.29 -21.12 -2.76
CA GLN A 51 1.89 -20.25 -3.77
C GLN A 51 1.20 -18.89 -3.77
N ARG A 52 2.01 -17.82 -3.78
CA ARG A 52 1.54 -16.43 -3.89
C ARG A 52 1.79 -15.90 -5.29
N PHE A 53 0.84 -15.10 -5.76
CA PHE A 53 0.89 -14.49 -7.08
C PHE A 53 0.76 -12.99 -6.96
N PHE A 54 1.74 -12.26 -7.46
CA PHE A 54 1.61 -10.82 -7.64
C PHE A 54 0.86 -10.57 -8.95
N GLN A 55 -0.20 -9.77 -8.92
CA GLN A 55 -1.08 -9.56 -10.05
C GLN A 55 -1.46 -8.10 -10.20
N LYS A 56 -1.26 -7.55 -11.40
CA LYS A 56 -1.65 -6.19 -11.78
C LYS A 56 -2.77 -6.16 -12.82
N HIS A 57 -2.89 -7.24 -13.62
CA HIS A 57 -3.81 -7.31 -14.73
C HIS A 57 -4.87 -8.38 -14.49
N ALA A 58 -5.97 -8.30 -15.24
CA ALA A 58 -7.03 -9.32 -15.14
C ALA A 58 -6.53 -10.69 -15.61
N SER A 59 -7.18 -11.71 -15.11
CA SER A 59 -7.00 -13.07 -15.58
C SER A 59 -8.34 -13.77 -15.75
N PRO A 60 -8.39 -14.87 -16.52
CA PRO A 60 -9.62 -15.63 -16.72
C PRO A 60 -10.29 -15.99 -15.39
N GLY A 61 -11.62 -15.83 -15.32
CA GLY A 61 -12.41 -16.12 -14.12
C GLY A 61 -12.46 -15.01 -13.07
N MET A 62 -11.81 -13.86 -13.29
CA MET A 62 -11.96 -12.69 -12.44
C MET A 62 -13.37 -12.09 -12.64
N SER A 63 -14.01 -11.74 -11.52
CA SER A 63 -15.35 -11.14 -11.48
C SER A 63 -15.39 -9.77 -12.16
N ASP A 64 -16.51 -9.46 -12.83
CA ASP A 64 -16.79 -8.13 -13.42
C ASP A 64 -16.97 -7.03 -12.35
N LYS A 65 -17.14 -7.40 -11.07
CA LYS A 65 -17.14 -6.46 -9.95
C LYS A 65 -15.76 -5.84 -9.69
N ILE A 66 -14.69 -6.49 -10.17
CA ILE A 66 -13.37 -5.91 -10.24
C ILE A 66 -13.27 -5.16 -11.55
N ALA A 67 -13.34 -3.84 -11.46
CA ALA A 67 -13.36 -2.96 -12.63
C ALA A 67 -12.00 -2.91 -13.32
N ARG A 68 -12.00 -2.55 -14.59
CA ARG A 68 -10.82 -2.51 -15.47
C ARG A 68 -10.87 -1.27 -16.33
N MET A 69 -9.71 -0.73 -16.62
CA MET A 69 -9.50 0.28 -17.66
C MET A 69 -8.11 0.10 -18.25
N ASN A 70 -7.87 0.70 -19.40
CA ASN A 70 -6.51 0.79 -19.92
C ASN A 70 -5.88 2.11 -19.48
N ASP A 71 -4.63 2.05 -19.05
CA ASP A 71 -3.82 3.24 -18.81
C ASP A 71 -3.71 4.03 -20.13
N PRO A 72 -4.10 5.30 -20.15
CA PRO A 72 -4.03 6.10 -21.37
C PRO A 72 -2.60 6.37 -21.83
N THR A 73 -1.60 6.18 -20.96
CA THR A 73 -0.19 6.47 -21.23
C THR A 73 0.51 5.35 -21.97
N ASP A 74 0.32 4.09 -21.53
CA ASP A 74 1.01 2.91 -22.09
C ASP A 74 0.06 1.83 -22.61
N GLY A 75 -1.25 1.96 -22.36
CA GLY A 75 -2.28 1.01 -22.77
C GLY A 75 -2.38 -0.24 -21.91
N GLU A 76 -1.58 -0.34 -20.83
CA GLU A 76 -1.62 -1.46 -19.91
C GLU A 76 -2.95 -1.52 -19.15
N GLU A 77 -3.41 -2.72 -18.84
CA GLU A 77 -4.66 -2.90 -18.10
C GLU A 77 -4.47 -2.57 -16.61
N ILE A 78 -5.35 -1.75 -16.08
CA ILE A 78 -5.43 -1.37 -14.67
C ILE A 78 -6.66 -2.02 -14.04
N LEU A 79 -6.47 -2.62 -12.85
CA LEU A 79 -7.55 -3.14 -12.00
C LEU A 79 -7.89 -2.12 -10.91
N PHE A 80 -9.17 -1.97 -10.60
CA PHE A 80 -9.65 -1.15 -9.48
C PHE A 80 -11.01 -1.63 -8.97
N ILE A 81 -11.45 -1.13 -7.83
CA ILE A 81 -12.78 -1.40 -7.29
C ILE A 81 -13.56 -0.10 -7.10
N ARG A 82 -14.89 -0.17 -7.17
CA ARG A 82 -15.78 0.97 -7.02
C ARG A 82 -16.56 0.96 -5.70
N ASP A 83 -16.67 -0.21 -5.09
CA ASP A 83 -17.55 -0.45 -3.95
C ASP A 83 -17.12 -1.70 -3.17
N PHE A 84 -17.89 -2.02 -2.13
CA PHE A 84 -17.67 -3.22 -1.32
C PHE A 84 -17.85 -4.53 -2.11
N ASP A 85 -18.73 -4.56 -3.11
CA ASP A 85 -18.89 -5.75 -3.96
C ASP A 85 -17.58 -6.07 -4.70
N GLY A 86 -16.88 -5.04 -5.17
CA GLY A 86 -15.54 -5.18 -5.76
C GLY A 86 -14.53 -5.75 -4.75
N LEU A 87 -14.52 -5.26 -3.53
CA LEU A 87 -13.66 -5.79 -2.47
C LEU A 87 -14.00 -7.24 -2.13
N ALA A 88 -15.29 -7.57 -2.00
CA ALA A 88 -15.74 -8.95 -1.78
C ALA A 88 -15.32 -9.89 -2.92
N ALA A 89 -15.34 -9.38 -4.16
CA ALA A 89 -14.84 -10.12 -5.31
C ALA A 89 -13.32 -10.36 -5.25
N LEU A 90 -12.52 -9.42 -4.73
CA LEU A 90 -11.10 -9.64 -4.47
C LEU A 90 -10.88 -10.77 -3.46
N VAL A 91 -11.63 -10.74 -2.33
CA VAL A 91 -11.59 -11.81 -1.34
C VAL A 91 -12.01 -13.15 -1.95
N GLN A 92 -13.09 -13.17 -2.76
CA GLN A 92 -13.52 -14.37 -3.48
C GLN A 92 -12.42 -14.92 -4.38
N TYR A 93 -11.64 -14.05 -4.99
CA TYR A 93 -10.54 -14.39 -5.89
C TYR A 93 -9.24 -14.81 -5.18
N GLY A 94 -9.25 -14.80 -3.83
CA GLY A 94 -8.12 -15.21 -2.99
C GLY A 94 -7.06 -14.12 -2.82
N VAL A 95 -7.45 -12.86 -2.95
CA VAL A 95 -6.57 -11.72 -2.65
C VAL A 95 -6.41 -11.60 -1.15
N VAL A 96 -5.17 -11.54 -0.68
CA VAL A 96 -4.78 -11.37 0.74
C VAL A 96 -4.11 -10.04 1.01
N GLU A 97 -3.56 -9.38 -0.04
CA GLU A 97 -2.99 -8.03 0.07
C GLU A 97 -3.50 -7.16 -1.09
N VAL A 98 -3.91 -5.95 -0.76
CA VAL A 98 -4.36 -4.94 -1.72
C VAL A 98 -3.41 -3.75 -1.63
N HIS A 99 -2.61 -3.53 -2.67
CA HIS A 99 -1.69 -2.41 -2.78
C HIS A 99 -2.31 -1.35 -3.69
N ILE A 100 -2.59 -0.19 -3.13
CA ILE A 100 -3.17 0.95 -3.85
C ILE A 100 -2.08 1.83 -4.45
N TRP A 101 -2.36 2.44 -5.62
CA TRP A 101 -1.52 3.50 -6.15
C TRP A 101 -1.72 4.81 -5.40
N GLY A 102 -0.77 5.72 -5.55
CA GLY A 102 -0.83 7.06 -4.97
C GLY A 102 -1.68 8.06 -5.79
N SER A 103 -2.42 7.59 -6.81
CA SER A 103 -3.33 8.38 -7.62
C SER A 103 -4.68 7.66 -7.78
N THR A 104 -5.69 8.37 -8.27
CA THR A 104 -6.99 7.79 -8.62
C THR A 104 -7.08 7.47 -10.11
N VAL A 105 -8.06 6.65 -10.51
CA VAL A 105 -8.30 6.33 -11.93
C VAL A 105 -8.76 7.53 -12.76
N ASP A 106 -9.25 8.58 -12.11
CA ASP A 106 -9.69 9.81 -12.77
C ASP A 106 -8.52 10.78 -13.01
N GLU A 107 -7.43 10.66 -12.23
CA GLU A 107 -6.24 11.53 -12.29
C GLU A 107 -4.96 10.68 -12.15
N LEU A 108 -4.75 9.74 -13.09
CA LEU A 108 -3.65 8.76 -13.02
C LEU A 108 -2.26 9.41 -12.93
N GLU A 109 -2.06 10.52 -13.64
CA GLU A 109 -0.77 11.21 -13.72
C GLU A 109 -0.51 12.17 -12.55
N LYS A 110 -1.51 12.40 -11.69
CA LYS A 110 -1.40 13.33 -10.57
C LYS A 110 -1.59 12.61 -9.24
N PRO A 111 -0.52 12.30 -8.53
CA PRO A 111 -0.64 11.67 -7.22
C PRO A 111 -1.33 12.59 -6.20
N ASP A 112 -2.15 11.99 -5.35
CA ASP A 112 -2.83 12.65 -4.24
C ASP A 112 -2.24 12.30 -2.88
N GLN A 113 -1.12 11.56 -2.88
CA GLN A 113 -0.38 11.22 -1.66
C GLN A 113 1.08 10.88 -1.94
N ILE A 114 1.94 11.16 -0.96
CA ILE A 114 3.29 10.58 -0.86
C ILE A 114 3.30 9.62 0.31
N ILE A 115 3.99 8.50 0.17
CA ILE A 115 4.22 7.56 1.24
C ILE A 115 5.73 7.42 1.45
N PHE A 116 6.21 7.78 2.64
CA PHE A 116 7.54 7.44 3.11
C PHE A 116 7.44 6.14 3.90
N ASP A 117 7.99 5.08 3.33
CA ASP A 117 8.01 3.76 3.95
C ASP A 117 9.21 3.63 4.89
N LEU A 118 8.92 3.42 6.17
CA LEU A 118 9.92 3.14 7.20
C LEU A 118 10.01 1.64 7.39
N ASP A 119 10.93 1.02 6.69
CA ASP A 119 11.17 -0.43 6.71
C ASP A 119 12.51 -0.74 7.42
N PRO A 120 12.48 -0.97 8.75
CA PRO A 120 13.69 -1.12 9.56
C PRO A 120 14.41 -2.45 9.27
N ASP A 121 15.73 -2.47 9.50
CA ASP A 121 16.53 -3.70 9.51
C ASP A 121 16.12 -4.61 10.69
N GLU A 122 16.54 -5.87 10.60
CA GLU A 122 16.36 -6.83 11.68
C GLU A 122 17.07 -6.36 12.95
N GLY A 123 16.36 -6.39 14.08
CA GLY A 123 16.90 -5.93 15.36
C GLY A 123 16.65 -4.46 15.71
N ILE A 124 16.16 -3.66 14.76
CA ILE A 124 15.69 -2.29 15.07
C ILE A 124 14.35 -2.37 15.79
N GLY A 125 14.32 -1.88 17.03
CA GLY A 125 13.11 -1.91 17.86
C GLY A 125 12.05 -0.90 17.40
N VAL A 126 10.79 -1.19 17.70
CA VAL A 126 9.62 -0.36 17.34
C VAL A 126 9.74 1.10 17.80
N GLU A 127 10.39 1.34 18.94
CA GLU A 127 10.59 2.71 19.46
C GLU A 127 11.52 3.56 18.58
N ALA A 128 12.53 2.93 17.94
CA ALA A 128 13.40 3.63 17.00
C ALA A 128 12.63 3.99 15.72
N VAL A 129 11.80 3.08 15.22
CA VAL A 129 10.94 3.34 14.03
C VAL A 129 9.90 4.42 14.33
N ARG A 130 9.31 4.40 15.54
CA ARG A 130 8.40 5.45 16.02
C ARG A 130 9.09 6.81 16.11
N ALA A 131 10.30 6.85 16.66
CA ALA A 131 11.09 8.08 16.73
C ALA A 131 11.44 8.62 15.34
N ALA A 132 11.73 7.73 14.36
CA ALA A 132 11.95 8.10 12.97
C ALA A 132 10.69 8.70 12.33
N ALA A 133 9.51 8.08 12.55
CA ALA A 133 8.25 8.60 12.04
C ALA A 133 7.93 10.00 12.59
N LEU A 134 8.20 10.24 13.88
CA LEU A 134 8.01 11.56 14.50
C LEU A 134 9.00 12.61 13.97
N ASP A 135 10.25 12.23 13.71
CA ASP A 135 11.26 13.12 13.12
C ASP A 135 10.87 13.53 11.68
N ILE A 136 10.46 12.56 10.85
CA ILE A 136 9.97 12.82 9.50
C ILE A 136 8.74 13.74 9.54
N ARG A 137 7.78 13.47 10.42
CA ARG A 137 6.61 14.32 10.62
C ARG A 137 7.01 15.76 10.94
N ALA A 138 7.95 15.96 11.87
CA ALA A 138 8.39 17.30 12.26
C ALA A 138 8.96 18.06 11.06
N LYS A 139 9.86 17.43 10.30
CA LYS A 139 10.48 18.01 9.12
C LYS A 139 9.49 18.32 7.99
N LEU A 140 8.49 17.45 7.77
CA LEU A 140 7.44 17.70 6.78
C LEU A 140 6.50 18.83 7.23
N ASN A 141 6.20 18.91 8.54
CA ASN A 141 5.42 20.04 9.09
C ASN A 141 6.14 21.38 8.92
N ASP A 142 7.47 21.43 9.04
CA ASP A 142 8.27 22.64 8.76
C ASP A 142 8.12 23.10 7.30
N LEU A 143 7.82 22.16 6.40
CA LEU A 143 7.48 22.44 4.99
C LEU A 143 5.98 22.68 4.76
N SER A 144 5.19 22.83 5.82
CA SER A 144 3.72 22.97 5.78
C SER A 144 2.99 21.78 5.14
N LEU A 145 3.58 20.59 5.20
CA LEU A 145 3.00 19.34 4.71
C LEU A 145 2.43 18.53 5.88
N PRO A 146 1.09 18.46 6.02
CA PRO A 146 0.46 17.64 7.06
C PRO A 146 0.74 16.17 6.82
N THR A 147 0.88 15.40 7.90
CA THR A 147 1.19 13.98 7.81
C THR A 147 0.21 13.12 8.59
N LEU A 148 -0.02 11.93 8.08
CA LEU A 148 -0.68 10.83 8.77
C LEU A 148 0.30 9.66 8.89
N VAL A 149 0.09 8.80 9.89
CA VAL A 149 0.87 7.59 10.06
C VAL A 149 -0.06 6.38 10.01
N LYS A 150 0.38 5.33 9.34
CA LYS A 150 -0.26 4.01 9.38
C LYS A 150 0.79 2.92 9.58
N THR A 151 0.37 1.79 10.15
CA THR A 151 1.19 0.57 10.19
C THR A 151 1.31 -0.02 8.79
N SER A 152 2.48 -0.55 8.44
CA SER A 152 2.70 -1.21 7.16
C SER A 152 2.07 -2.61 7.08
N GLY A 153 1.65 -3.17 8.21
CA GLY A 153 1.21 -4.57 8.33
C GLY A 153 2.33 -5.56 8.65
N GLY A 154 3.57 -5.11 8.61
CA GLY A 154 4.77 -5.83 9.03
C GLY A 154 5.41 -5.16 10.26
N LYS A 155 6.68 -4.82 10.15
CA LYS A 155 7.49 -4.24 11.24
C LYS A 155 7.69 -2.73 11.15
N GLY A 156 7.17 -2.07 10.13
CA GLY A 156 7.39 -0.66 9.82
C GLY A 156 6.16 0.23 9.93
N TYR A 157 6.38 1.50 9.60
CA TYR A 157 5.33 2.51 9.47
C TYR A 157 5.40 3.19 8.11
N HIS A 158 4.24 3.56 7.59
CA HIS A 158 4.15 4.50 6.48
C HIS A 158 3.82 5.90 7.03
N VAL A 159 4.65 6.88 6.71
CA VAL A 159 4.32 8.30 6.90
C VAL A 159 3.73 8.80 5.59
N LEU A 160 2.44 9.13 5.63
CA LEU A 160 1.66 9.53 4.48
C LEU A 160 1.48 11.05 4.48
N VAL A 161 1.74 11.68 3.35
CA VAL A 161 1.48 13.09 3.09
C VAL A 161 0.33 13.19 2.10
N PRO A 162 -0.86 13.64 2.48
CA PRO A 162 -1.93 13.90 1.53
C PRO A 162 -1.58 15.09 0.64
N LEU A 163 -1.84 14.97 -0.64
CA LEU A 163 -1.60 16.01 -1.63
C LEU A 163 -2.91 16.42 -2.30
N LYS A 164 -2.96 17.69 -2.73
CA LYS A 164 -3.90 18.08 -3.76
C LYS A 164 -3.32 17.62 -5.11
N PRO A 165 -4.07 16.87 -5.95
CA PRO A 165 -3.56 16.33 -7.22
C PRO A 165 -3.38 17.47 -8.25
N SER A 166 -2.25 18.15 -8.18
CA SER A 166 -1.90 19.29 -9.04
C SER A 166 -0.53 19.15 -9.70
N ALA A 167 0.40 18.43 -9.06
CA ALA A 167 1.71 18.12 -9.59
C ALA A 167 1.71 16.73 -10.24
N GLU A 168 2.56 16.51 -11.22
CA GLU A 168 2.74 15.22 -11.88
C GLU A 168 3.69 14.30 -11.10
N TRP A 169 3.71 13.02 -11.47
CA TRP A 169 4.51 12.00 -10.81
C TRP A 169 5.99 12.35 -10.70
N ASP A 170 6.58 12.92 -11.74
CA ASP A 170 8.01 13.21 -11.74
C ASP A 170 8.36 14.30 -10.72
N GLU A 171 7.56 15.36 -10.61
CA GLU A 171 7.76 16.41 -9.60
C GLU A 171 7.62 15.84 -8.17
N VAL A 172 6.59 15.01 -7.95
CA VAL A 172 6.33 14.41 -6.62
C VAL A 172 7.40 13.40 -6.25
N LYS A 173 7.86 12.59 -7.20
CA LYS A 173 8.98 11.64 -7.00
C LYS A 173 10.29 12.39 -6.70
N ASP A 174 10.58 13.44 -7.44
CA ASP A 174 11.79 14.25 -7.22
C ASP A 174 11.78 14.89 -5.83
N PHE A 175 10.65 15.45 -5.41
CA PHE A 175 10.50 15.97 -4.06
C PHE A 175 10.74 14.87 -3.01
N ALA A 176 10.04 13.73 -3.13
CA ALA A 176 10.13 12.62 -2.17
C ALA A 176 11.57 12.06 -2.09
N HIS A 177 12.23 11.91 -3.25
CA HIS A 177 13.60 11.44 -3.31
C HIS A 177 14.59 12.43 -2.68
N ASN A 178 14.46 13.73 -2.99
CA ASN A 178 15.32 14.76 -2.43
C ASN A 178 15.13 14.88 -0.92
N PHE A 179 13.90 14.77 -0.42
CA PHE A 179 13.60 14.74 1.01
C PHE A 179 14.24 13.53 1.70
N ALA A 180 14.10 12.34 1.13
CA ALA A 180 14.72 11.12 1.66
C ALA A 180 16.26 11.21 1.69
N ARG A 181 16.87 11.78 0.64
CA ARG A 181 18.32 12.03 0.59
C ARG A 181 18.77 13.05 1.64
N ALA A 182 18.01 14.09 1.87
CA ALA A 182 18.31 15.08 2.92
C ALA A 182 18.26 14.43 4.32
N LEU A 183 17.31 13.53 4.58
CA LEU A 183 17.27 12.73 5.82
C LEU A 183 18.51 11.85 5.96
N GLU A 184 18.90 11.13 4.91
CA GLU A 184 20.10 10.28 4.91
C GLU A 184 21.38 11.10 5.16
N GLN A 185 21.51 12.27 4.54
CA GLN A 185 22.65 13.17 4.75
C GLN A 185 22.70 13.73 6.18
N ALA A 186 21.55 14.07 6.73
CA ALA A 186 21.47 14.62 8.10
C ALA A 186 21.72 13.57 9.19
N ALA A 187 21.36 12.31 8.94
CA ALA A 187 21.50 11.21 9.91
C ALA A 187 21.78 9.87 9.18
N PRO A 188 22.98 9.70 8.63
CA PRO A 188 23.33 8.53 7.78
C PRO A 188 23.31 7.20 8.57
N ASP A 189 23.43 7.24 9.87
CA ASP A 189 23.35 6.06 10.74
C ASP A 189 21.89 5.60 10.99
N ARG A 190 20.92 6.45 10.66
CA ARG A 190 19.49 6.19 10.93
C ARG A 190 18.68 5.98 9.67
N TYR A 191 19.02 6.66 8.59
CA TYR A 191 18.24 6.68 7.37
C TYR A 191 19.03 6.22 6.17
N THR A 192 18.35 5.62 5.22
CA THR A 192 18.84 5.38 3.86
C THR A 192 17.73 5.66 2.85
N ALA A 193 18.06 6.38 1.79
CA ALA A 193 17.17 6.62 0.66
C ALA A 193 17.23 5.50 -0.39
N THR A 194 18.01 4.45 -0.13
CA THR A 194 18.26 3.36 -1.07
C THR A 194 17.31 2.21 -0.79
N LEU A 195 16.66 1.67 -1.84
CA LEU A 195 15.76 0.51 -1.75
C LEU A 195 16.49 -0.82 -1.50
N SER A 196 17.81 -0.83 -1.57
CA SER A 196 18.62 -2.03 -1.37
C SER A 196 18.59 -2.52 0.08
N LYS A 197 18.22 -3.79 0.29
CA LYS A 197 18.27 -4.41 1.63
C LYS A 197 19.65 -4.32 2.27
N LYS A 198 20.74 -4.42 1.47
CA LYS A 198 22.11 -4.32 1.96
C LYS A 198 22.44 -2.93 2.53
N ALA A 199 21.83 -1.87 2.02
CA ALA A 199 22.05 -0.51 2.50
C ALA A 199 21.31 -0.21 3.82
N ARG A 200 20.36 -1.05 4.24
CA ARG A 200 19.59 -0.91 5.48
C ARG A 200 20.28 -1.47 6.71
N THR A 201 21.41 -2.17 6.56
CA THR A 201 22.07 -2.85 7.68
C THR A 201 22.28 -1.88 8.86
N GLY A 202 21.63 -2.16 9.98
CA GLY A 202 21.66 -1.34 11.20
C GLY A 202 20.80 -0.06 11.19
N LYS A 203 19.93 0.11 10.19
CA LYS A 203 19.10 1.33 10.02
C LYS A 203 17.62 1.04 10.02
#